data_133ad9aedd7bc8d83e069a08e0c42220
#
_entry.id   133ad9aedd7bc8d83e069a08e0c42220
#
_cell.length_a   1.000
_cell.length_b   1.000
_cell.length_c   1.000
_cell.angle_alpha   90.00
_cell.angle_beta   90.00
_cell.angle_gamma   90.00
#
_symmetry.space_group_name_H-M   'P 1'
#
loop_
_entity.id
_entity.type
_entity.pdbx_description
1 polymer ?
#
loop_
_entity_poly.entity_id
_entity_poly.type
_entity_poly.pdbx_seq_one_letter_code
_entity_poly.pdbx_strand_id
1 'polypeptide(L)'
;MKISVLTLFPEYFEPLMTTSILKRAKEKDLFEFETIDFRQFTKEKHGHVDDTPYGGGAGMVLMCQPILDALESIRTENSTVILLTPQGKTFNQSIAKELSLKEHFNFYLWSL
;
A
#
# COMPACT_ATOMS: atom_id res chain seq x y z
N MET A 1 -13.39 -6.76 6.72
CA MET A 1 -12.31 -5.77 6.48
C MET A 1 -11.45 -6.24 5.32
N LYS A 2 -11.14 -5.37 4.41
CA LYS A 2 -10.24 -5.65 3.30
C LYS A 2 -9.05 -4.70 3.33
N ILE A 3 -7.84 -5.24 3.17
CA ILE A 3 -6.61 -4.48 3.17
C ILE A 3 -5.90 -4.71 1.83
N SER A 4 -5.70 -3.63 1.10
CA SER A 4 -4.97 -3.65 -0.17
C SER A 4 -3.70 -2.82 -0.01
N VAL A 5 -2.56 -3.41 -0.31
CA VAL A 5 -1.26 -2.75 -0.18
C VAL A 5 -0.64 -2.56 -1.55
N LEU A 6 -0.39 -1.30 -1.91
CA LEU A 6 0.32 -0.94 -3.13
C LEU A 6 1.80 -0.87 -2.80
N THR A 7 2.60 -1.74 -3.41
CA THR A 7 4.01 -1.87 -3.09
C THR A 7 4.81 -2.34 -4.30
N LEU A 8 6.09 -1.98 -4.33
CA LEU A 8 7.02 -2.52 -5.32
C LEU A 8 7.59 -3.89 -4.90
N PHE A 9 7.35 -4.30 -3.66
CA PHE A 9 7.93 -5.51 -3.08
C PHE A 9 6.85 -6.38 -2.43
N PRO A 10 5.90 -6.92 -3.22
CA PRO A 10 4.81 -7.72 -2.66
C PRO A 10 5.29 -8.94 -1.88
N GLU A 11 6.45 -9.48 -2.21
CA GLU A 11 7.03 -10.65 -1.54
C GLU A 11 7.36 -10.40 -0.05
N TYR A 12 7.55 -9.15 0.36
CA TYR A 12 7.81 -8.82 1.76
C TYR A 12 6.61 -9.03 2.67
N PHE A 13 5.41 -9.11 2.09
CA PHE A 13 4.17 -9.26 2.86
C PHE A 13 3.75 -10.72 3.02
N GLU A 14 4.32 -11.63 2.25
CA GLU A 14 3.96 -13.04 2.29
C GLU A 14 4.18 -13.67 3.67
N PRO A 15 5.34 -13.46 4.33
CA PRO A 15 5.54 -14.01 5.68
C PRO A 15 4.54 -13.52 6.71
N LEU A 16 4.01 -12.31 6.56
CA LEU A 16 3.02 -11.77 7.49
C LEU A 16 1.73 -12.59 7.47
N MET A 17 1.34 -13.08 6.29
CA MET A 17 0.09 -13.81 6.12
C MET A 17 0.22 -15.29 6.47
N THR A 18 1.44 -15.79 6.63
CA THR A 18 1.70 -17.20 6.88
C THR A 18 2.16 -17.50 8.31
N THR A 19 2.23 -16.48 9.17
CA THR A 19 2.74 -16.64 10.53
C THR A 19 1.81 -16.03 11.57
N SER A 20 1.79 -16.67 12.76
CA SER A 20 1.25 -16.13 14.00
C SER A 20 -0.21 -15.65 13.91
N ILE A 21 -0.51 -14.51 14.54
CA ILE A 21 -1.87 -14.02 14.73
C ILE A 21 -2.56 -13.62 13.41
N LEU A 22 -1.80 -13.07 12.45
CA LEU A 22 -2.36 -12.68 11.17
C LEU A 22 -2.77 -13.89 10.34
N LYS A 23 -1.99 -14.97 10.40
CA LYS A 23 -2.36 -16.23 9.78
C LYS A 23 -3.67 -16.76 10.34
N ARG A 24 -3.83 -16.74 11.67
CA ARG A 24 -5.04 -17.19 12.34
C ARG A 24 -6.26 -16.35 11.95
N ALA A 25 -6.08 -15.03 11.89
CA ALA A 25 -7.16 -14.13 11.51
C ALA A 25 -7.60 -14.37 10.07
N LYS A 26 -6.67 -14.61 9.16
CA LYS A 26 -6.95 -14.91 7.77
C LYS A 26 -7.68 -16.25 7.62
N GLU A 27 -7.27 -17.27 8.36
CA GLU A 27 -7.92 -18.58 8.34
C GLU A 27 -9.36 -18.53 8.85
N LYS A 28 -9.66 -17.59 9.73
CA LYS A 28 -11.02 -17.36 10.26
C LYS A 28 -11.83 -16.38 9.42
N ASP A 29 -11.32 -15.97 8.27
CA ASP A 29 -11.96 -15.01 7.37
C ASP A 29 -12.31 -13.67 8.04
N LEU A 30 -11.48 -13.23 8.99
CA LEU A 30 -11.68 -11.97 9.68
C LEU A 30 -11.27 -10.78 8.82
N PHE A 31 -10.42 -11.00 7.82
CA PHE A 31 -10.03 -9.97 6.88
C PHE A 31 -9.53 -10.59 5.57
N GLU A 32 -9.57 -9.79 4.51
CA GLU A 32 -8.96 -10.09 3.22
C GLU A 32 -7.72 -9.24 3.05
N PHE A 33 -6.70 -9.81 2.44
CA PHE A 33 -5.43 -9.11 2.21
C PHE A 33 -4.96 -9.35 0.78
N GLU A 34 -4.57 -8.27 0.11
CA GLU A 34 -3.97 -8.36 -1.22
C GLU A 34 -2.82 -7.37 -1.36
N THR A 35 -1.84 -7.73 -2.16
CA THR A 35 -0.77 -6.82 -2.56
C THR A 35 -0.89 -6.51 -4.04
N ILE A 36 -0.58 -5.28 -4.40
CA ILE A 36 -0.65 -4.82 -5.78
C ILE A 36 0.68 -4.17 -6.12
N ASP A 37 1.37 -4.74 -7.10
CA ASP A 37 2.58 -4.15 -7.65
C ASP A 37 2.18 -3.12 -8.70
N PHE A 38 2.31 -1.84 -8.35
CA PHE A 38 1.87 -0.77 -9.25
C PHE A 38 2.75 -0.58 -10.48
N ARG A 39 3.84 -1.34 -10.63
CA ARG A 39 4.58 -1.38 -11.90
C ARG A 39 3.70 -1.88 -13.05
N GLN A 40 2.69 -2.68 -12.74
CA GLN A 40 1.76 -3.16 -13.76
C GLN A 40 0.93 -2.05 -14.39
N PHE A 41 0.89 -0.90 -13.77
CA PHE A 41 0.10 0.25 -14.22
C PHE A 41 0.94 1.34 -14.89
N THR A 42 2.25 1.14 -14.99
CA THR A 42 3.09 2.14 -15.65
C THR A 42 2.87 2.16 -17.16
N LYS A 43 2.89 3.35 -17.72
CA LYS A 43 2.84 3.58 -19.16
C LYS A 43 4.23 3.70 -19.76
N GLU A 44 5.26 3.63 -18.92
CA GLU A 44 6.64 3.68 -19.37
C GLU A 44 7.04 2.40 -20.09
N LYS A 45 7.81 2.55 -21.18
CA LYS A 45 8.22 1.44 -22.04
C LYS A 45 8.99 0.34 -21.31
N HIS A 46 9.74 0.72 -20.29
CA HIS A 46 10.58 -0.21 -19.51
C HIS A 46 10.02 -0.56 -18.13
N GLY A 47 8.75 -0.20 -17.88
CA GLY A 47 8.10 -0.50 -16.61
C GLY A 47 8.61 0.33 -15.44
N HIS A 48 9.13 1.51 -15.70
CA HIS A 48 9.62 2.40 -14.64
C HIS A 48 8.46 3.00 -13.84
N VAL A 49 8.63 3.09 -12.54
CA VAL A 49 7.68 3.70 -11.61
C VAL A 49 8.32 4.79 -10.77
N ASP A 50 9.60 5.04 -10.97
CA ASP A 50 10.39 6.04 -10.26
C ASP A 50 11.11 6.95 -11.25
N ASP A 51 11.49 8.12 -10.78
CA ASP A 51 12.14 9.13 -11.59
C ASP A 51 13.09 9.95 -10.73
N THR A 52 13.93 10.79 -11.38
CA THR A 52 14.81 11.68 -10.65
C THR A 52 14.02 12.74 -9.89
N PRO A 53 14.48 13.17 -8.71
CA PRO A 53 13.82 14.25 -7.98
C PRO A 53 13.80 15.55 -8.79
N TYR A 54 12.71 16.29 -8.65
CA TYR A 54 12.58 17.60 -9.27
C TYR A 54 13.68 18.55 -8.79
N GLY A 55 14.37 19.18 -9.72
CA GLY A 55 15.49 20.08 -9.42
C GLY A 55 16.81 19.37 -9.16
N GLY A 56 16.88 18.07 -9.35
CA GLY A 56 18.06 17.25 -9.08
C GLY A 56 18.19 16.92 -7.60
N GLY A 57 18.96 15.96 -7.26
CA GLY A 57 19.15 15.51 -5.90
C GLY A 57 19.53 14.05 -5.88
N ALA A 58 19.86 13.52 -4.70
CA ALA A 58 20.18 12.11 -4.53
C ALA A 58 18.90 11.26 -4.51
N GLY A 59 18.98 10.08 -5.11
CA GLY A 59 17.89 9.11 -5.11
C GLY A 59 16.86 9.33 -6.19
N MET A 60 15.80 8.57 -6.10
CA MET A 60 14.69 8.57 -7.05
C MET A 60 13.38 8.84 -6.33
N VAL A 61 12.41 9.39 -7.04
CA VAL A 61 11.05 9.57 -6.52
C VAL A 61 10.10 8.68 -7.29
N LEU A 62 9.03 8.22 -6.63
CA LEU A 62 8.02 7.41 -7.28
C LEU A 62 7.16 8.28 -8.20
N MET A 63 6.84 7.74 -9.37
CA MET A 63 5.96 8.41 -10.32
C MET A 63 4.51 8.28 -9.85
N CYS A 64 3.75 9.37 -9.96
CA CYS A 64 2.37 9.38 -9.51
C CYS A 64 1.43 8.56 -10.39
N GLN A 65 1.66 8.54 -11.70
CA GLN A 65 0.73 7.90 -12.63
C GLN A 65 0.46 6.43 -12.31
N PRO A 66 1.48 5.55 -12.13
CA PRO A 66 1.19 4.14 -11.83
C PRO A 66 0.45 3.95 -10.52
N ILE A 67 0.77 4.76 -9.53
CA ILE A 67 0.16 4.69 -8.20
C ILE A 67 -1.30 5.10 -8.27
N LEU A 68 -1.60 6.21 -8.94
CA LEU A 68 -2.97 6.70 -9.07
C LEU A 68 -3.83 5.73 -9.88
N ASP A 69 -3.29 5.16 -10.95
CA ASP A 69 -4.02 4.18 -11.76
C ASP A 69 -4.28 2.89 -10.98
N ALA A 70 -3.30 2.41 -10.23
CA ALA A 70 -3.47 1.24 -9.38
C ALA A 70 -4.52 1.48 -8.30
N LEU A 71 -4.47 2.65 -7.65
CA LEU A 71 -5.43 3.02 -6.63
C LEU A 71 -6.85 3.10 -7.19
N GLU A 72 -7.01 3.72 -8.37
CA GLU A 72 -8.30 3.85 -9.03
C GLU A 72 -8.91 2.48 -9.34
N SER A 73 -8.08 1.49 -9.67
CA SER A 73 -8.55 0.14 -10.01
C SER A 73 -9.13 -0.62 -8.81
N ILE A 74 -8.74 -0.27 -7.58
CA ILE A 74 -9.15 -1.01 -6.38
C ILE A 74 -10.01 -0.18 -5.43
N ARG A 75 -10.07 1.12 -5.61
CA ARG A 75 -10.75 2.04 -4.72
C ARG A 75 -12.27 1.87 -4.81
N THR A 76 -12.93 1.90 -3.66
CA THR A 76 -14.39 1.91 -3.54
C THR A 76 -14.82 3.14 -2.74
N GLU A 77 -16.13 3.41 -2.67
CA GLU A 77 -16.66 4.53 -1.89
C GLU A 77 -16.28 4.46 -0.42
N ASN A 78 -16.14 3.24 0.10
CA ASN A 78 -15.83 3.02 1.51
C ASN A 78 -14.34 2.80 1.77
N SER A 79 -13.50 3.06 0.78
CA SER A 79 -12.05 2.92 0.93
C SER A 79 -11.44 4.06 1.72
N THR A 80 -10.52 3.71 2.62
CA THR A 80 -9.66 4.68 3.31
C THR A 80 -8.25 4.52 2.76
N VAL A 81 -7.71 5.57 2.18
CA VAL A 81 -6.36 5.57 1.61
C VAL A 81 -5.36 6.05 2.65
N ILE A 82 -4.32 5.26 2.88
CA ILE A 82 -3.30 5.57 3.87
C ILE A 82 -1.94 5.59 3.18
N LEU A 83 -1.29 6.74 3.22
CA LEU A 83 0.07 6.91 2.75
C LEU A 83 1.03 6.78 3.93
N LEU A 84 1.90 5.79 3.88
CA LEU A 84 2.92 5.61 4.90
C LEU A 84 4.13 6.49 4.57
N THR A 85 4.39 7.46 5.42
CA THR A 85 5.45 8.44 5.20
C THR A 85 6.05 8.88 6.53
N PRO A 86 7.36 9.20 6.58
CA PRO A 86 7.97 9.73 7.78
C PRO A 86 7.39 11.08 8.23
N GLN A 87 6.73 11.80 7.32
CA GLN A 87 6.14 13.12 7.59
C GLN A 87 4.71 13.04 8.12
N GLY A 88 4.14 11.85 8.17
CA GLY A 88 2.78 11.66 8.65
C GLY A 88 2.67 11.68 10.17
N LYS A 89 1.44 11.47 10.65
CA LYS A 89 1.19 11.31 12.07
C LYS A 89 1.75 9.98 12.56
N THR A 90 2.31 9.96 13.75
CA THR A 90 2.78 8.72 14.36
C THR A 90 1.61 7.78 14.61
N PHE A 91 1.75 6.54 14.14
CA PHE A 91 0.76 5.50 14.40
C PHE A 91 0.74 5.16 15.89
N ASN A 92 -0.45 5.16 16.48
CA ASN A 92 -0.63 4.86 17.89
C ASN A 92 -1.91 4.05 18.10
N GLN A 93 -2.19 3.69 19.35
CA GLN A 93 -3.36 2.87 19.70
C GLN A 93 -4.68 3.56 19.35
N SER A 94 -4.75 4.87 19.50
CA SER A 94 -5.95 5.63 19.16
C SER A 94 -6.27 5.55 17.67
N ILE A 95 -5.26 5.71 16.82
CA ILE A 95 -5.40 5.59 15.37
C ILE A 95 -5.75 4.16 14.99
N ALA A 96 -5.12 3.16 15.62
CA ALA A 96 -5.41 1.77 15.36
C ALA A 96 -6.88 1.46 15.66
N LYS A 97 -7.40 1.98 16.75
CA LYS A 97 -8.79 1.79 17.16
C LYS A 97 -9.76 2.42 16.15
N GLU A 98 -9.47 3.64 15.71
CA GLU A 98 -10.24 4.33 14.69
C GLU A 98 -10.26 3.55 13.38
N LEU A 99 -9.10 3.09 12.93
CA LEU A 99 -8.97 2.34 11.69
C LEU A 99 -9.65 0.97 11.76
N SER A 100 -9.71 0.35 12.94
CA SER A 100 -10.34 -0.96 13.11
C SER A 100 -11.83 -0.95 12.76
N LEU A 101 -12.46 0.21 12.72
CA LEU A 101 -13.87 0.38 12.37
C LEU A 101 -14.10 0.57 10.86
N LYS A 102 -13.04 0.68 10.06
CA LYS A 102 -13.15 0.88 8.62
C LYS A 102 -13.33 -0.45 7.90
N GLU A 103 -13.92 -0.40 6.71
CA GLU A 103 -14.21 -1.60 5.91
C GLU A 103 -13.09 -1.95 4.94
N HIS A 104 -12.47 -0.95 4.34
CA HIS A 104 -11.45 -1.18 3.32
C HIS A 104 -10.32 -0.16 3.45
N PHE A 105 -9.09 -0.67 3.52
CA PHE A 105 -7.89 0.15 3.54
C PHE A 105 -7.09 -0.04 2.27
N ASN A 106 -6.61 1.06 1.71
CA ASN A 106 -5.62 1.05 0.65
C ASN A 106 -4.35 1.64 1.22
N PHE A 107 -3.40 0.79 1.58
CA PHE A 107 -2.10 1.22 2.06
C PHE A 107 -1.17 1.44 0.88
N TYR A 108 -0.53 2.58 0.89
CA TYR A 108 0.51 2.90 -0.06
C TYR A 108 1.84 2.97 0.67
N LEU A 109 2.75 2.09 0.30
CA LEU A 109 4.08 2.05 0.87
C LEU A 109 5.04 2.80 -0.03
N TRP A 110 5.55 3.89 0.48
CA TRP A 110 6.63 4.61 -0.16
C TRP A 110 7.94 4.10 0.41
N SER A 111 8.61 3.27 -0.35
CA SER A 111 9.93 2.78 0.00
C SER A 111 10.70 2.48 -1.27
N LEU A 112 11.82 3.09 -1.36
CA LEU A 112 12.84 2.75 -2.35
C LEU A 112 14.07 2.30 -1.63
#